data_5f1a0c8bf07041a2928e8e06dcdf2e17
#
_entry.id   5f1a0c8bf07041a2928e8e06dcdf2e17
#
_cell.length_a   1.000
_cell.length_b   1.000
_cell.length_c   1.000
_cell.angle_alpha   90.00
_cell.angle_beta   90.00
_cell.angle_gamma   90.00
#
_symmetry.space_group_name_H-M   'P 1'
#
loop_
_entity.id
_entity.type
_entity.pdbx_description
1 polymer ?
#
loop_
_entity_poly.entity_id
_entity_poly.type
_entity_poly.pdbx_seq_one_letter_code
_entity_poly.pdbx_strand_id
1 'polypeptide(L)'
;MNPETGILEISQVHYVVEGVDEEGNITGPLPTKVVEEKPDFQDLEGTRRRRPGEEPVQETGEVKIKFNPEKHITIEDAKKSNKSAKVGDEIVTELEQKTEFGRIAAQTAKQVIIQRLREAERGAIFSEFKGREGEIVSGVVQRREGALVFVDLGKTNGLVPPAEQMFTDNYRLGQRYRFIIVKVEETSRGPVVLLSRAQPKLVEGLFRVEVPEIDSGSVQVKAVAREAGSRTKIAVSSNEESIDPIGSLVGQKGVRVQTVINELSGEKIDIIMWSEKPTEFIANSFSPAKVLQVKILDEERKHALAEVSDDQFSLAIGKKGQNVRLAAKLSGWKIDVRSPKEVLSFDETSEDGTPIVPEAEAAPTEKSE
;
A
#
# COMPACT_ATOMS: atom_id res chain seq x y z
N MET A 1 -30.07 32.28 -14.07
CA MET A 1 -29.58 33.48 -13.40
C MET A 1 -29.22 34.48 -14.48
N ASN A 2 -29.86 35.62 -14.50
CA ASN A 2 -29.55 36.68 -15.44
C ASN A 2 -28.20 37.31 -15.03
N PRO A 3 -27.17 37.27 -15.87
CA PRO A 3 -25.82 37.75 -15.49
C PRO A 3 -25.75 39.25 -15.27
N GLU A 4 -26.69 40.03 -15.83
CA GLU A 4 -26.70 41.49 -15.70
C GLU A 4 -27.47 41.96 -14.46
N THR A 5 -28.53 41.29 -14.07
CA THR A 5 -29.41 41.68 -12.95
C THR A 5 -29.17 40.86 -11.67
N GLY A 6 -28.47 39.74 -11.75
CA GLY A 6 -28.26 38.81 -10.63
C GLY A 6 -29.54 38.09 -10.17
N ILE A 7 -30.65 38.24 -10.91
CA ILE A 7 -31.96 37.70 -10.57
C ILE A 7 -32.02 36.25 -11.03
N LEU A 8 -32.43 35.36 -10.14
CA LEU A 8 -32.71 33.97 -10.43
C LEU A 8 -34.18 33.80 -10.90
N GLU A 9 -34.37 33.54 -12.17
CA GLU A 9 -35.67 33.14 -12.72
C GLU A 9 -35.82 31.64 -12.50
N ILE A 10 -36.77 31.24 -11.65
CA ILE A 10 -37.09 29.84 -11.38
C ILE A 10 -38.40 29.52 -12.06
N SER A 11 -38.38 28.53 -12.93
CA SER A 11 -39.56 28.04 -13.60
C SER A 11 -39.74 26.54 -13.29
N GLN A 12 -40.97 26.15 -13.08
CA GLN A 12 -41.37 24.75 -12.96
C GLN A 12 -41.81 24.28 -14.34
N VAL A 13 -41.26 23.16 -14.77
CA VAL A 13 -41.62 22.53 -16.03
C VAL A 13 -42.49 21.33 -15.73
N HIS A 14 -43.72 21.30 -16.28
CA HIS A 14 -44.60 20.17 -16.22
C HIS A 14 -44.73 19.52 -17.60
N TYR A 15 -44.64 18.21 -17.65
CA TYR A 15 -44.92 17.41 -18.87
C TYR A 15 -46.38 17.04 -18.90
N VAL A 16 -47.04 17.33 -20.06
CA VAL A 16 -48.44 17.02 -20.27
C VAL A 16 -48.61 15.53 -20.57
N VAL A 17 -49.35 14.83 -19.71
CA VAL A 17 -49.68 13.40 -19.84
C VAL A 17 -51.14 13.22 -20.13
N GLU A 18 -51.56 12.08 -20.75
CA GLU A 18 -52.93 11.85 -21.19
C GLU A 18 -53.89 11.72 -19.98
N GLY A 19 -53.52 10.93 -18.99
CA GLY A 19 -54.32 10.71 -17.78
C GLY A 19 -53.52 9.90 -16.73
N VAL A 20 -54.22 9.53 -15.65
CA VAL A 20 -53.69 8.72 -14.55
C VAL A 20 -54.66 7.59 -14.28
N ASP A 21 -54.20 6.35 -14.15
CA ASP A 21 -55.01 5.19 -13.81
C ASP A 21 -55.36 5.14 -12.31
N GLU A 22 -56.18 4.16 -11.90
CA GLU A 22 -56.58 3.98 -10.47
C GLU A 22 -55.40 3.60 -9.56
N GLU A 23 -54.27 3.11 -10.16
CA GLU A 23 -53.07 2.75 -9.45
C GLU A 23 -52.05 3.93 -9.36
N GLY A 24 -52.38 5.08 -10.00
CA GLY A 24 -51.53 6.26 -9.99
C GLY A 24 -50.46 6.24 -11.08
N ASN A 25 -50.56 5.39 -12.13
CA ASN A 25 -49.60 5.36 -13.22
C ASN A 25 -50.08 6.25 -14.37
N ILE A 26 -49.16 6.77 -15.14
CA ILE A 26 -49.49 7.60 -16.33
C ILE A 26 -50.09 6.71 -17.42
N THR A 27 -51.20 7.12 -17.99
CA THR A 27 -51.85 6.46 -19.14
C THR A 27 -51.50 7.18 -20.44
N GLY A 28 -51.39 6.42 -21.54
CA GLY A 28 -51.10 6.96 -22.88
C GLY A 28 -49.59 7.01 -23.23
N PRO A 29 -49.26 7.56 -24.41
CA PRO A 29 -47.87 7.63 -24.89
C PRO A 29 -47.02 8.54 -23.97
N LEU A 30 -45.94 7.99 -23.45
CA LEU A 30 -45.04 8.73 -22.60
C LEU A 30 -44.21 9.72 -23.43
N PRO A 31 -44.05 10.98 -22.99
CA PRO A 31 -43.13 11.92 -23.62
C PRO A 31 -41.72 11.38 -23.63
N THR A 32 -41.00 11.50 -24.75
CA THR A 32 -39.65 10.96 -24.95
C THR A 32 -38.66 11.40 -23.83
N LYS A 33 -38.83 12.61 -23.33
CA LYS A 33 -37.97 13.16 -22.26
C LYS A 33 -38.23 12.58 -20.86
N VAL A 34 -39.44 12.07 -20.61
CA VAL A 34 -39.77 11.41 -19.33
C VAL A 34 -39.16 10.02 -19.24
N VAL A 35 -38.91 9.38 -20.40
CA VAL A 35 -38.26 8.05 -20.49
C VAL A 35 -36.74 8.13 -20.31
N GLU A 36 -36.12 9.26 -20.61
CA GLU A 36 -34.66 9.46 -20.46
C GLU A 36 -34.21 9.73 -19.02
N GLU A 37 -35.11 10.16 -18.12
CA GLU A 37 -34.77 10.26 -16.68
C GLU A 37 -34.68 8.85 -16.08
N LYS A 38 -33.48 8.44 -15.68
CA LYS A 38 -33.29 7.18 -14.93
C LYS A 38 -34.19 7.21 -13.71
N PRO A 39 -34.99 6.14 -13.45
CA PRO A 39 -35.82 6.09 -12.25
C PRO A 39 -34.99 6.29 -10.99
N ASP A 40 -35.47 7.15 -10.08
CA ASP A 40 -34.86 7.38 -8.79
C ASP A 40 -34.77 6.04 -8.04
N PHE A 41 -33.63 5.77 -7.41
CA PHE A 41 -33.29 4.49 -6.76
C PHE A 41 -34.26 4.09 -5.63
N GLN A 42 -35.23 4.95 -5.26
CA GLN A 42 -36.22 4.69 -4.20
C GLN A 42 -37.46 3.91 -4.69
N ASP A 43 -37.69 3.82 -5.99
CA ASP A 43 -38.88 3.13 -6.54
C ASP A 43 -38.66 1.64 -6.87
N LEU A 44 -37.50 1.08 -6.52
CA LEU A 44 -37.09 -0.31 -6.76
C LEU A 44 -37.26 -1.25 -5.56
N GLU A 45 -38.20 -1.02 -4.66
CA GLU A 45 -38.57 -1.98 -3.61
C GLU A 45 -39.30 -3.22 -4.12
N GLY A 46 -38.87 -3.82 -5.21
CA GLY A 46 -39.47 -5.03 -5.80
C GLY A 46 -38.50 -6.03 -6.39
N THR A 47 -37.20 -5.68 -6.52
CA THR A 47 -36.24 -6.57 -7.18
C THR A 47 -35.56 -7.50 -6.20
N ARG A 48 -36.03 -8.77 -6.16
CA ARG A 48 -35.37 -9.90 -5.48
C ARG A 48 -33.90 -10.00 -5.90
N ARG A 49 -33.00 -10.19 -4.92
CA ARG A 49 -31.57 -10.51 -5.14
C ARG A 49 -31.46 -11.72 -6.08
N ARG A 50 -30.89 -11.52 -7.26
CA ARG A 50 -30.59 -12.57 -8.24
C ARG A 50 -29.56 -13.55 -7.67
N ARG A 51 -29.82 -14.85 -7.87
CA ARG A 51 -28.84 -15.92 -7.65
C ARG A 51 -27.93 -16.03 -8.89
N PRO A 52 -26.64 -16.35 -8.76
CA PRO A 52 -25.75 -16.52 -9.92
C PRO A 52 -26.17 -17.73 -10.73
N GLY A 53 -26.60 -17.54 -12.00
CA GLY A 53 -26.91 -18.63 -12.94
C GLY A 53 -28.19 -18.51 -13.74
N GLU A 54 -28.99 -17.43 -13.61
CA GLU A 54 -30.20 -17.23 -14.41
C GLU A 54 -29.94 -16.33 -15.63
N GLU A 55 -30.33 -16.80 -16.80
CA GLU A 55 -30.27 -16.07 -18.08
C GLU A 55 -31.16 -14.83 -18.07
N PRO A 56 -30.82 -13.75 -18.81
CA PRO A 56 -31.59 -12.53 -18.84
C PRO A 56 -32.93 -12.74 -19.55
N VAL A 57 -34.02 -12.72 -18.81
CA VAL A 57 -35.37 -12.61 -19.39
C VAL A 57 -35.54 -11.19 -19.92
N GLN A 58 -35.71 -11.06 -21.22
CA GLN A 58 -36.11 -9.79 -21.85
C GLN A 58 -37.55 -9.49 -21.41
N GLU A 59 -37.74 -8.68 -20.38
CA GLU A 59 -39.04 -8.11 -20.07
C GLU A 59 -39.33 -7.00 -21.08
N THR A 60 -40.08 -7.32 -22.10
CA THR A 60 -40.87 -6.37 -22.91
C THR A 60 -42.12 -5.97 -22.14
N GLY A 61 -41.93 -5.39 -20.96
CA GLY A 61 -42.99 -4.80 -20.16
C GLY A 61 -43.01 -3.29 -20.39
N GLU A 62 -44.18 -2.75 -20.73
CA GLU A 62 -44.41 -1.30 -20.77
C GLU A 62 -43.95 -0.70 -19.42
N VAL A 63 -43.00 0.26 -19.46
CA VAL A 63 -42.47 0.93 -18.27
C VAL A 63 -43.63 1.76 -17.68
N LYS A 64 -44.26 1.26 -16.63
CA LYS A 64 -45.30 2.02 -15.91
C LYS A 64 -44.59 3.10 -15.04
N ILE A 65 -44.78 4.35 -15.40
CA ILE A 65 -44.25 5.51 -14.68
C ILE A 65 -45.35 6.06 -13.78
N LYS A 66 -45.07 6.23 -12.48
CA LYS A 66 -45.98 6.85 -11.53
C LYS A 66 -46.13 8.33 -11.81
N PHE A 67 -47.38 8.81 -11.71
CA PHE A 67 -47.68 10.23 -11.83
C PHE A 67 -47.08 11.01 -10.64
N ASN A 68 -46.30 12.04 -10.95
CA ASN A 68 -45.78 12.97 -9.98
C ASN A 68 -46.34 14.37 -10.25
N PRO A 69 -47.14 14.94 -9.33
CA PRO A 69 -47.75 16.26 -9.50
C PRO A 69 -46.75 17.40 -9.70
N GLU A 70 -45.50 17.23 -9.25
CA GLU A 70 -44.45 18.23 -9.41
C GLU A 70 -43.83 18.24 -10.79
N LYS A 71 -43.96 17.13 -11.54
CA LYS A 71 -43.33 16.96 -12.87
C LYS A 71 -44.37 16.78 -13.99
N HIS A 72 -45.57 16.24 -13.66
CA HIS A 72 -46.56 15.87 -14.63
C HIS A 72 -47.87 16.64 -14.42
N ILE A 73 -48.55 16.99 -15.50
CA ILE A 73 -49.87 17.61 -15.50
C ILE A 73 -50.78 16.84 -16.49
N THR A 74 -52.02 16.59 -16.08
CA THR A 74 -52.98 15.92 -16.99
C THR A 74 -53.40 16.87 -18.12
N ILE A 75 -53.78 16.31 -19.29
CA ILE A 75 -54.19 17.10 -20.43
C ILE A 75 -55.42 17.95 -20.12
N GLU A 76 -56.29 17.51 -19.18
CA GLU A 76 -57.46 18.25 -18.74
C GLU A 76 -57.09 19.52 -17.99
N ASP A 77 -56.12 19.41 -17.08
CA ASP A 77 -55.62 20.53 -16.29
C ASP A 77 -54.73 21.44 -17.14
N ALA A 78 -53.92 20.88 -18.02
CA ALA A 78 -53.13 21.60 -18.99
C ALA A 78 -53.97 22.51 -19.91
N LYS A 79 -55.13 22.04 -20.37
CA LYS A 79 -56.06 22.81 -21.22
C LYS A 79 -56.73 23.97 -20.47
N LYS A 80 -56.77 23.97 -19.13
CA LYS A 80 -57.27 25.12 -18.35
C LYS A 80 -56.30 26.31 -18.43
N SER A 81 -55.01 26.04 -18.52
CA SER A 81 -53.94 27.05 -18.61
C SER A 81 -53.60 27.37 -20.08
N ASN A 82 -53.57 26.38 -20.97
CA ASN A 82 -53.27 26.56 -22.38
C ASN A 82 -54.21 25.70 -23.27
N LYS A 83 -55.17 26.34 -23.94
CA LYS A 83 -56.19 25.65 -24.76
C LYS A 83 -55.64 24.83 -25.95
N SER A 84 -54.37 25.05 -26.34
CA SER A 84 -53.70 24.34 -27.44
C SER A 84 -52.75 23.23 -26.95
N ALA A 85 -52.70 22.93 -25.66
CA ALA A 85 -51.82 21.93 -25.11
C ALA A 85 -52.11 20.52 -25.60
N LYS A 86 -51.08 19.78 -25.99
CA LYS A 86 -51.10 18.39 -26.46
C LYS A 86 -50.30 17.51 -25.50
N VAL A 87 -50.63 16.21 -25.52
CA VAL A 87 -49.85 15.22 -24.77
C VAL A 87 -48.38 15.25 -25.25
N GLY A 88 -47.47 15.36 -24.32
CA GLY A 88 -46.03 15.48 -24.61
C GLY A 88 -45.50 16.91 -24.64
N ASP A 89 -46.34 17.92 -24.53
CA ASP A 89 -45.91 19.31 -24.46
C ASP A 89 -45.34 19.64 -23.08
N GLU A 90 -44.45 20.62 -23.06
CA GLU A 90 -43.89 21.19 -21.81
C GLU A 90 -44.63 22.48 -21.46
N ILE A 91 -45.18 22.54 -20.26
CA ILE A 91 -45.77 23.77 -19.70
C ILE A 91 -44.79 24.34 -18.68
N VAL A 92 -44.24 25.51 -19.00
CA VAL A 92 -43.32 26.22 -18.11
C VAL A 92 -44.14 27.24 -17.34
N THR A 93 -44.15 27.10 -16.02
CA THR A 93 -44.79 28.05 -15.11
C THR A 93 -43.73 28.80 -14.34
N GLU A 94 -43.69 30.11 -14.48
CA GLU A 94 -42.79 30.96 -13.67
C GLU A 94 -43.26 30.97 -12.23
N LEU A 95 -42.33 30.63 -11.31
CA LEU A 95 -42.59 30.65 -9.87
C LEU A 95 -42.25 32.00 -9.28
N GLU A 96 -43.08 32.48 -8.36
CA GLU A 96 -42.82 33.70 -7.62
C GLU A 96 -41.53 33.61 -6.85
N GLN A 97 -40.66 34.60 -7.04
CA GLN A 97 -39.38 34.68 -6.36
C GLN A 97 -39.56 34.94 -4.85
N LYS A 98 -39.31 33.93 -4.01
CA LYS A 98 -39.13 34.15 -2.59
C LYS A 98 -37.69 34.60 -2.33
N THR A 99 -37.51 35.79 -1.73
CA THR A 99 -36.20 36.38 -1.41
C THR A 99 -35.28 35.51 -0.55
N GLU A 100 -35.82 34.49 0.11
CA GLU A 100 -35.06 33.52 0.89
C GLU A 100 -34.22 32.54 0.05
N PHE A 101 -34.60 32.28 -1.21
CA PHE A 101 -33.82 31.38 -2.10
C PHE A 101 -32.42 31.88 -2.39
N GLY A 102 -32.20 33.19 -2.46
CA GLY A 102 -30.88 33.76 -2.68
C GLY A 102 -29.88 33.41 -1.56
N ARG A 103 -30.35 33.38 -0.31
CA ARG A 103 -29.50 33.02 0.85
C ARG A 103 -29.17 31.54 0.86
N ILE A 104 -30.13 30.66 0.57
CA ILE A 104 -29.95 29.21 0.48
C ILE A 104 -29.05 28.85 -0.69
N ALA A 105 -29.27 29.46 -1.89
CA ALA A 105 -28.46 29.27 -3.06
C ALA A 105 -27.00 29.68 -2.82
N ALA A 106 -26.77 30.82 -2.14
CA ALA A 106 -25.42 31.30 -1.80
C ALA A 106 -24.73 30.33 -0.80
N GLN A 107 -25.45 29.81 0.20
CA GLN A 107 -24.90 28.84 1.12
C GLN A 107 -24.54 27.52 0.41
N THR A 108 -25.44 27.01 -0.45
CA THR A 108 -25.22 25.80 -1.23
C THR A 108 -24.03 25.98 -2.19
N ALA A 109 -23.97 27.10 -2.91
CA ALA A 109 -22.85 27.42 -3.80
C ALA A 109 -21.52 27.46 -3.03
N LYS A 110 -21.47 28.11 -1.87
CA LYS A 110 -20.30 28.11 -0.98
C LYS A 110 -19.89 26.69 -0.58
N GLN A 111 -20.86 25.85 -0.19
CA GLN A 111 -20.59 24.47 0.21
C GLN A 111 -20.02 23.63 -0.96
N VAL A 112 -20.62 23.75 -2.15
CA VAL A 112 -20.16 23.06 -3.36
C VAL A 112 -18.76 23.52 -3.77
N ILE A 113 -18.48 24.82 -3.73
CA ILE A 113 -17.15 25.36 -4.04
C ILE A 113 -16.12 24.81 -3.05
N ILE A 114 -16.39 24.83 -1.74
CA ILE A 114 -15.48 24.28 -0.72
C ILE A 114 -15.27 22.79 -0.93
N GLN A 115 -16.32 22.04 -1.27
CA GLN A 115 -16.21 20.63 -1.55
C GLN A 115 -15.31 20.37 -2.77
N ARG A 116 -15.54 21.06 -3.88
CA ARG A 116 -14.72 20.94 -5.09
C ARG A 116 -13.26 21.34 -4.88
N LEU A 117 -13.02 22.37 -4.06
CA LEU A 117 -11.67 22.79 -3.68
C LEU A 117 -10.96 21.66 -2.92
N ARG A 118 -11.64 21.07 -1.91
CA ARG A 118 -11.09 19.95 -1.15
C ARG A 118 -10.84 18.70 -2.01
N GLU A 119 -11.72 18.40 -2.96
CA GLU A 119 -11.54 17.30 -3.93
C GLU A 119 -10.29 17.55 -4.79
N ALA A 120 -10.12 18.77 -5.32
CA ALA A 120 -8.96 19.15 -6.10
C ALA A 120 -7.64 19.08 -5.30
N GLU A 121 -7.65 19.61 -4.05
CA GLU A 121 -6.50 19.51 -3.14
C GLU A 121 -6.12 18.04 -2.85
N ARG A 122 -7.10 17.17 -2.57
CA ARG A 122 -6.87 15.74 -2.36
C ARG A 122 -6.30 15.06 -3.59
N GLY A 123 -6.83 15.35 -4.78
CA GLY A 123 -6.32 14.83 -6.05
C GLY A 123 -4.88 15.26 -6.32
N ALA A 124 -4.53 16.52 -6.03
CA ALA A 124 -3.17 17.02 -6.17
C ALA A 124 -2.19 16.33 -5.21
N ILE A 125 -2.57 16.17 -3.93
CA ILE A 125 -1.78 15.46 -2.91
C ILE A 125 -1.60 13.99 -3.32
N PHE A 126 -2.68 13.31 -3.74
CA PHE A 126 -2.61 11.94 -4.21
C PHE A 126 -1.61 11.76 -5.36
N SER A 127 -1.70 12.61 -6.39
CA SER A 127 -0.83 12.55 -7.56
C SER A 127 0.63 12.82 -7.20
N GLU A 128 0.90 13.79 -6.31
CA GLU A 128 2.25 14.13 -5.84
C GLU A 128 2.89 12.94 -5.10
N PHE A 129 2.19 12.36 -4.11
CA PHE A 129 2.74 11.27 -3.32
C PHE A 129 2.75 9.94 -4.07
N LYS A 130 1.82 9.72 -5.01
CA LYS A 130 1.79 8.54 -5.87
C LYS A 130 3.03 8.44 -6.75
N GLY A 131 3.50 9.56 -7.29
CA GLY A 131 4.75 9.61 -8.06
C GLY A 131 6.01 9.37 -7.22
N ARG A 132 5.89 9.44 -5.89
CA ARG A 132 7.00 9.28 -4.94
C ARG A 132 6.98 7.93 -4.19
N GLU A 133 6.18 6.97 -4.65
CA GLU A 133 6.23 5.60 -4.10
C GLU A 133 7.63 5.01 -4.24
N GLY A 134 8.15 4.45 -3.16
CA GLY A 134 9.53 3.95 -3.08
C GLY A 134 10.58 4.98 -2.69
N GLU A 135 10.23 6.26 -2.54
CA GLU A 135 11.14 7.29 -2.05
C GLU A 135 11.15 7.39 -0.52
N ILE A 136 12.24 7.94 -0.01
CA ILE A 136 12.37 8.28 1.41
C ILE A 136 11.78 9.66 1.68
N VAL A 137 10.95 9.72 2.71
CA VAL A 137 10.38 10.96 3.22
C VAL A 137 10.68 11.12 4.70
N SER A 138 10.88 12.37 5.13
CA SER A 138 11.02 12.70 6.54
C SER A 138 9.66 13.11 7.10
N GLY A 139 9.27 12.56 8.22
CA GLY A 139 8.02 12.89 8.89
C GLY A 139 8.15 12.96 10.40
N VAL A 140 7.20 13.65 11.03
CA VAL A 140 7.13 13.81 12.47
C VAL A 140 5.97 13.00 13.02
N VAL A 141 6.21 12.21 14.07
CA VAL A 141 5.15 11.43 14.74
C VAL A 141 4.14 12.39 15.35
N GLN A 142 2.91 12.39 14.83
CA GLN A 142 1.84 13.28 15.26
C GLN A 142 0.99 12.66 16.38
N ARG A 143 0.59 11.40 16.22
CA ARG A 143 -0.22 10.66 17.18
C ARG A 143 -0.05 9.16 17.02
N ARG A 144 -0.47 8.44 18.07
CA ARG A 144 -0.62 6.98 18.06
C ARG A 144 -2.03 6.61 18.43
N GLU A 145 -2.64 5.71 17.66
CA GLU A 145 -3.97 5.16 17.93
C GLU A 145 -3.86 3.63 18.02
N GLY A 146 -3.84 3.12 19.24
CA GLY A 146 -3.53 1.70 19.45
C GLY A 146 -2.14 1.34 18.94
N ALA A 147 -2.08 0.43 17.98
CA ALA A 147 -0.83 0.01 17.32
C ALA A 147 -0.48 0.81 16.05
N LEU A 148 -1.36 1.71 15.59
CA LEU A 148 -1.13 2.55 14.42
C LEU A 148 -0.35 3.81 14.79
N VAL A 149 0.59 4.21 13.95
CA VAL A 149 1.35 5.45 14.10
C VAL A 149 1.01 6.38 12.95
N PHE A 150 0.58 7.60 13.28
CA PHE A 150 0.30 8.66 12.33
C PHE A 150 1.47 9.64 12.30
N VAL A 151 1.92 9.93 11.10
CA VAL A 151 3.12 10.74 10.83
C VAL A 151 2.72 11.94 9.98
N ASP A 152 3.06 13.12 10.43
CA ASP A 152 2.88 14.36 9.67
C ASP A 152 3.99 14.49 8.62
N LEU A 153 3.60 14.57 7.35
CA LEU A 153 4.47 14.79 6.20
C LEU A 153 4.44 16.24 5.69
N GLY A 154 3.76 17.14 6.43
CA GLY A 154 3.58 18.56 6.09
C GLY A 154 2.29 18.80 5.30
N LYS A 155 2.13 18.18 4.13
CA LYS A 155 0.92 18.33 3.29
C LYS A 155 -0.19 17.34 3.61
N THR A 156 0.18 16.16 4.11
CA THR A 156 -0.74 15.08 4.45
C THR A 156 -0.19 14.22 5.58
N ASN A 157 -1.03 13.38 6.13
CA ASN A 157 -0.63 12.43 7.15
C ASN A 157 -0.31 11.06 6.53
N GLY A 158 0.84 10.52 6.92
CA GLY A 158 1.21 9.13 6.63
C GLY A 158 0.77 8.19 7.75
N LEU A 159 0.56 6.93 7.41
CA LEU A 159 0.20 5.85 8.31
C LEU A 159 1.27 4.78 8.32
N VAL A 160 1.74 4.41 9.52
CA VAL A 160 2.66 3.28 9.72
C VAL A 160 1.92 2.17 10.45
N PRO A 161 1.48 1.11 9.75
CA PRO A 161 0.83 -0.03 10.37
C PRO A 161 1.84 -0.87 11.18
N PRO A 162 1.40 -1.70 12.14
CA PRO A 162 2.30 -2.46 13.02
C PRO A 162 3.32 -3.32 12.30
N ALA A 163 2.94 -3.93 11.17
CA ALA A 163 3.83 -4.77 10.36
C ALA A 163 4.98 -3.99 9.70
N GLU A 164 4.81 -2.68 9.53
CA GLU A 164 5.78 -1.77 8.89
C GLU A 164 6.57 -0.93 9.91
N GLN A 165 6.36 -1.19 11.20
CA GLN A 165 7.09 -0.55 12.30
C GLN A 165 8.34 -1.35 12.65
N MET A 166 9.37 -0.65 13.13
CA MET A 166 10.52 -1.26 13.77
C MET A 166 10.27 -1.39 15.27
N PHE A 167 10.53 -2.56 15.85
CA PHE A 167 10.35 -2.81 17.29
C PHE A 167 11.32 -2.02 18.16
N THR A 168 12.44 -1.55 17.59
CA THR A 168 13.44 -0.72 18.29
C THR A 168 13.05 0.74 18.35
N ASP A 169 12.09 1.19 17.53
CA ASP A 169 11.66 2.57 17.48
C ASP A 169 10.59 2.85 18.55
N ASN A 170 10.75 3.94 19.28
CA ASN A 170 9.80 4.31 20.34
C ASN A 170 8.59 5.10 19.83
N TYR A 171 8.63 5.64 18.60
CA TYR A 171 7.60 6.49 17.97
C TYR A 171 6.98 7.51 18.94
N ARG A 172 7.86 8.29 19.65
CA ARG A 172 7.41 9.34 20.56
C ARG A 172 6.81 10.50 19.78
N LEU A 173 5.79 11.12 20.34
CA LEU A 173 5.16 12.33 19.78
C LEU A 173 6.21 13.43 19.56
N GLY A 174 6.16 14.07 18.41
CA GLY A 174 7.11 15.12 18.01
C GLY A 174 8.46 14.61 17.52
N GLN A 175 8.74 13.29 17.60
CA GLN A 175 9.98 12.73 17.09
C GLN A 175 9.96 12.62 15.57
N ARG A 176 11.06 13.00 14.93
CA ARG A 176 11.25 12.93 13.48
C ARG A 176 11.95 11.64 13.11
N TYR A 177 11.43 10.99 12.05
CA TYR A 177 12.03 9.79 11.45
C TYR A 177 12.01 9.90 9.93
N ARG A 178 12.84 9.08 9.29
CA ARG A 178 12.80 8.84 7.85
C ARG A 178 12.00 7.55 7.59
N PHE A 179 11.08 7.63 6.64
CA PHE A 179 10.22 6.54 6.22
C PHE A 179 10.35 6.32 4.73
N ILE A 180 10.06 5.11 4.26
CA ILE A 180 9.82 4.86 2.84
C ILE A 180 8.32 4.88 2.57
N ILE A 181 7.91 5.49 1.47
CA ILE A 181 6.54 5.44 0.99
C ILE A 181 6.33 4.05 0.35
N VAL A 182 5.46 3.26 0.95
CA VAL A 182 5.14 1.91 0.44
C VAL A 182 4.12 2.00 -0.67
N LYS A 183 3.02 2.71 -0.41
CA LYS A 183 1.88 2.84 -1.30
C LYS A 183 1.05 4.06 -0.92
N VAL A 184 0.40 4.64 -1.91
CA VAL A 184 -0.59 5.71 -1.71
C VAL A 184 -1.95 5.18 -2.14
N GLU A 185 -2.92 5.23 -1.23
CA GLU A 185 -4.29 4.76 -1.46
C GLU A 185 -5.27 5.91 -1.34
N GLU A 186 -6.25 5.93 -2.24
CA GLU A 186 -7.33 6.88 -2.16
C GLU A 186 -8.47 6.28 -1.32
N THR A 187 -8.90 7.01 -0.30
CA THR A 187 -10.03 6.63 0.55
C THR A 187 -11.12 7.69 0.49
N SER A 188 -12.33 7.36 0.94
CA SER A 188 -13.45 8.31 1.04
C SER A 188 -13.12 9.56 1.89
N ARG A 189 -12.15 9.46 2.79
CA ARG A 189 -11.68 10.56 3.65
C ARG A 189 -10.51 11.35 3.06
N GLY A 190 -9.94 10.89 1.94
CA GLY A 190 -8.79 11.46 1.25
C GLY A 190 -7.65 10.48 1.05
N PRO A 191 -6.51 10.92 0.48
CA PRO A 191 -5.34 10.08 0.25
C PRO A 191 -4.71 9.64 1.56
N VAL A 192 -4.37 8.36 1.65
CA VAL A 192 -3.62 7.77 2.76
C VAL A 192 -2.26 7.31 2.23
N VAL A 193 -1.19 7.84 2.81
CA VAL A 193 0.20 7.46 2.47
C VAL A 193 0.65 6.38 3.45
N LEU A 194 0.80 5.14 2.96
CA LEU A 194 1.34 4.05 3.76
C LEU A 194 2.86 4.17 3.82
N LEU A 195 3.38 4.23 5.03
CA LEU A 195 4.80 4.39 5.34
C LEU A 195 5.37 3.14 5.98
N SER A 196 6.65 2.87 5.72
CA SER A 196 7.38 1.78 6.35
C SER A 196 8.74 2.22 6.89
N ARG A 197 9.14 1.59 8.01
CA ARG A 197 10.50 1.54 8.49
C ARG A 197 11.07 0.11 8.50
N ALA A 198 10.23 -0.89 8.23
CA ALA A 198 10.62 -2.31 8.24
C ALA A 198 11.16 -2.81 6.89
N GLN A 199 10.84 -2.16 5.79
CA GLN A 199 11.21 -2.64 4.45
C GLN A 199 12.71 -2.52 4.15
N PRO A 200 13.29 -3.50 3.42
CA PRO A 200 14.71 -3.44 2.99
C PRO A 200 15.05 -2.21 2.14
N LYS A 201 14.13 -1.76 1.30
CA LYS A 201 14.30 -0.56 0.46
C LYS A 201 14.60 0.71 1.24
N LEU A 202 14.18 0.80 2.53
CA LEU A 202 14.55 1.94 3.37
C LEU A 202 16.06 2.02 3.56
N VAL A 203 16.73 0.88 3.80
CA VAL A 203 18.18 0.83 3.99
C VAL A 203 18.90 1.23 2.71
N GLU A 204 18.47 0.71 1.56
CA GLU A 204 19.01 1.08 0.24
C GLU A 204 18.89 2.59 0.00
N GLY A 205 17.72 3.15 0.24
CA GLY A 205 17.50 4.59 0.05
C GLY A 205 18.27 5.46 1.04
N LEU A 206 18.47 5.00 2.30
CA LEU A 206 19.33 5.71 3.26
C LEU A 206 20.79 5.75 2.79
N PHE A 207 21.30 4.63 2.28
CA PHE A 207 22.64 4.61 1.69
C PHE A 207 22.75 5.47 0.45
N ARG A 208 21.72 5.53 -0.41
CA ARG A 208 21.70 6.42 -1.58
C ARG A 208 21.82 7.89 -1.20
N VAL A 209 21.18 8.30 -0.10
CA VAL A 209 21.28 9.69 0.42
C VAL A 209 22.67 9.98 1.00
N GLU A 210 23.31 8.99 1.68
CA GLU A 210 24.58 9.19 2.41
C GLU A 210 25.81 8.96 1.53
N VAL A 211 25.69 8.15 0.46
CA VAL A 211 26.80 7.67 -0.39
C VAL A 211 26.61 8.18 -1.82
N PRO A 212 27.29 9.28 -2.22
CA PRO A 212 27.16 9.85 -3.56
C PRO A 212 27.54 8.87 -4.69
N GLU A 213 28.41 7.90 -4.40
CA GLU A 213 28.86 6.88 -5.35
C GLU A 213 27.72 5.90 -5.72
N ILE A 214 26.70 5.76 -4.88
CA ILE A 214 25.47 5.02 -5.20
C ILE A 214 24.54 5.87 -6.07
N ASP A 215 24.43 7.14 -5.77
CA ASP A 215 23.58 8.07 -6.54
C ASP A 215 24.11 8.28 -7.96
N SER A 216 25.44 8.36 -8.12
CA SER A 216 26.10 8.43 -9.43
C SER A 216 26.05 7.11 -10.23
N GLY A 217 25.73 5.97 -9.57
CA GLY A 217 25.69 4.65 -10.19
C GLY A 217 27.05 3.95 -10.30
N SER A 218 28.15 4.55 -9.80
CA SER A 218 29.47 3.91 -9.76
C SER A 218 29.49 2.69 -8.83
N VAL A 219 28.74 2.79 -7.71
CA VAL A 219 28.48 1.68 -6.79
C VAL A 219 27.00 1.28 -6.86
N GLN A 220 26.75 -0.02 -6.93
CA GLN A 220 25.39 -0.57 -7.01
C GLN A 220 25.08 -1.45 -5.82
N VAL A 221 23.88 -1.28 -5.27
CA VAL A 221 23.28 -2.22 -4.31
C VAL A 221 22.60 -3.33 -5.09
N LYS A 222 23.10 -4.56 -4.97
CA LYS A 222 22.59 -5.73 -5.70
C LYS A 222 21.49 -6.46 -4.93
N ALA A 223 21.61 -6.57 -3.61
CA ALA A 223 20.64 -7.25 -2.76
C ALA A 223 20.68 -6.70 -1.34
N VAL A 224 19.55 -6.77 -0.65
CA VAL A 224 19.42 -6.42 0.77
C VAL A 224 18.59 -7.50 1.46
N ALA A 225 19.16 -8.10 2.51
CA ALA A 225 18.45 -9.01 3.42
C ALA A 225 18.37 -8.37 4.79
N ARG A 226 17.17 -8.18 5.32
CA ARG A 226 16.93 -7.40 6.53
C ARG A 226 16.03 -8.13 7.52
N GLU A 227 16.40 -8.05 8.78
CA GLU A 227 15.55 -8.26 9.95
C GLU A 227 15.46 -6.93 10.69
N ALA A 228 14.38 -6.19 10.41
CA ALA A 228 14.20 -4.81 10.84
C ALA A 228 14.39 -4.66 12.37
N GLY A 229 15.21 -3.67 12.77
CA GLY A 229 15.56 -3.40 14.15
C GLY A 229 16.60 -4.35 14.76
N SER A 230 17.11 -5.34 14.01
CA SER A 230 18.11 -6.28 14.49
C SER A 230 19.38 -6.23 13.63
N ARG A 231 19.30 -6.72 12.40
CA ARG A 231 20.48 -6.81 11.52
C ARG A 231 20.09 -6.78 10.06
N THR A 232 20.90 -6.10 9.26
CA THR A 232 20.79 -6.04 7.80
C THR A 232 22.11 -6.47 7.15
N LYS A 233 22.00 -7.23 6.06
CA LYS A 233 23.09 -7.52 5.13
C LYS A 233 22.79 -6.84 3.81
N ILE A 234 23.78 -6.09 3.30
CA ILE A 234 23.69 -5.38 2.03
C ILE A 234 24.81 -5.84 1.11
N ALA A 235 24.46 -6.33 -0.08
CA ALA A 235 25.41 -6.75 -1.10
C ALA A 235 25.62 -5.62 -2.09
N VAL A 236 26.88 -5.27 -2.32
CA VAL A 236 27.29 -4.16 -3.18
C VAL A 236 28.32 -4.59 -4.20
N SER A 237 28.29 -3.94 -5.35
CA SER A 237 29.31 -4.09 -6.40
C SER A 237 29.70 -2.73 -6.92
N SER A 238 30.90 -2.63 -7.51
CA SER A 238 31.31 -1.46 -8.28
C SER A 238 31.27 -1.75 -9.78
N ASN A 239 30.91 -0.76 -10.56
CA ASN A 239 31.04 -0.78 -12.02
C ASN A 239 32.44 -0.32 -12.47
N GLU A 240 33.23 0.26 -11.56
CA GLU A 240 34.55 0.79 -11.80
C GLU A 240 35.57 0.04 -10.95
N GLU A 241 36.61 -0.51 -11.57
CA GLU A 241 37.66 -1.26 -10.87
C GLU A 241 38.45 -0.40 -9.84
N SER A 242 38.47 0.91 -10.04
CA SER A 242 39.17 1.86 -9.16
C SER A 242 38.40 2.17 -7.86
N ILE A 243 37.12 1.81 -7.76
CA ILE A 243 36.29 2.14 -6.62
C ILE A 243 36.03 0.91 -5.76
N ASP A 244 36.43 0.96 -4.50
CA ASP A 244 36.06 -0.04 -3.49
C ASP A 244 34.62 0.21 -3.03
N PRO A 245 33.65 -0.65 -3.36
CA PRO A 245 32.26 -0.44 -3.00
C PRO A 245 32.04 -0.58 -1.49
N ILE A 246 32.78 -1.44 -0.79
CA ILE A 246 32.67 -1.58 0.66
C ILE A 246 33.17 -0.32 1.35
N GLY A 247 34.36 0.15 0.97
CA GLY A 247 34.96 1.36 1.49
C GLY A 247 34.08 2.60 1.28
N SER A 248 33.42 2.71 0.12
CA SER A 248 32.49 3.80 -0.19
C SER A 248 31.30 3.87 0.77
N LEU A 249 30.70 2.72 1.10
CA LEU A 249 29.56 2.66 2.04
C LEU A 249 30.01 2.83 3.50
N VAL A 250 31.14 2.28 3.87
CA VAL A 250 31.69 2.42 5.23
C VAL A 250 32.08 3.88 5.49
N GLY A 251 32.73 4.51 4.52
CA GLY A 251 33.25 5.86 4.63
C GLY A 251 34.47 5.97 5.55
N GLN A 252 35.04 7.16 5.64
CA GLN A 252 36.21 7.40 6.51
C GLN A 252 35.86 7.08 7.97
N LYS A 253 36.64 6.20 8.60
CA LYS A 253 36.43 5.75 9.98
C LYS A 253 35.00 5.22 10.28
N GLY A 254 34.29 4.78 9.27
CA GLY A 254 32.93 4.23 9.43
C GLY A 254 31.84 5.27 9.60
N VAL A 255 32.06 6.54 9.32
CA VAL A 255 31.10 7.61 9.58
C VAL A 255 29.81 7.43 8.78
N ARG A 256 29.89 7.07 7.48
CA ARG A 256 28.71 6.91 6.64
C ARG A 256 27.82 5.76 7.12
N VAL A 257 28.39 4.58 7.33
CA VAL A 257 27.60 3.44 7.83
C VAL A 257 27.02 3.71 9.23
N GLN A 258 27.80 4.43 10.09
CA GLN A 258 27.32 4.79 11.43
C GLN A 258 26.14 5.76 11.40
N THR A 259 26.10 6.70 10.46
CA THR A 259 24.95 7.59 10.23
C THR A 259 23.70 6.79 9.91
N VAL A 260 23.80 5.80 9.01
CA VAL A 260 22.68 4.93 8.66
C VAL A 260 22.25 4.04 9.85
N ILE A 261 23.20 3.47 10.59
CA ILE A 261 22.95 2.69 11.82
C ILE A 261 22.18 3.53 12.85
N ASN A 262 22.59 4.78 13.06
CA ASN A 262 21.93 5.69 14.00
C ASN A 262 20.50 6.03 13.56
N GLU A 263 20.27 6.27 12.26
CA GLU A 263 18.94 6.50 11.70
C GLU A 263 18.03 5.27 11.90
N LEU A 264 18.59 4.06 11.84
CA LEU A 264 17.90 2.79 12.06
C LEU A 264 17.89 2.34 13.53
N SER A 265 18.05 3.27 14.47
CA SER A 265 17.98 3.02 15.92
C SER A 265 18.92 1.92 16.41
N GLY A 266 20.12 1.84 15.82
CA GLY A 266 21.17 0.90 16.22
C GLY A 266 21.11 -0.46 15.53
N GLU A 267 20.35 -0.63 14.45
CA GLU A 267 20.34 -1.84 13.63
C GLU A 267 21.74 -2.12 13.05
N LYS A 268 22.25 -3.34 13.24
CA LYS A 268 23.57 -3.72 12.74
C LYS A 268 23.56 -3.90 11.23
N ILE A 269 24.56 -3.37 10.55
CA ILE A 269 24.66 -3.44 9.08
C ILE A 269 25.96 -4.12 8.70
N ASP A 270 25.86 -5.22 7.94
CA ASP A 270 27.00 -5.91 7.32
C ASP A 270 27.03 -5.57 5.82
N ILE A 271 28.12 -4.97 5.36
CA ILE A 271 28.34 -4.65 3.95
C ILE A 271 29.17 -5.76 3.32
N ILE A 272 28.69 -6.30 2.20
CA ILE A 272 29.17 -7.55 1.61
C ILE A 272 29.48 -7.30 0.14
N MET A 273 30.65 -7.78 -0.32
CA MET A 273 30.97 -7.78 -1.74
C MET A 273 30.08 -8.77 -2.48
N TRP A 274 29.39 -8.28 -3.48
CA TRP A 274 28.64 -9.11 -4.39
C TRP A 274 29.59 -9.77 -5.41
N SER A 275 29.33 -11.02 -5.81
CA SER A 275 30.04 -11.71 -6.87
C SER A 275 29.04 -12.41 -7.79
N GLU A 276 29.36 -12.48 -9.08
CA GLU A 276 28.60 -13.28 -10.05
C GLU A 276 28.68 -14.77 -9.78
N LYS A 277 29.80 -15.22 -9.18
CA LYS A 277 29.99 -16.61 -8.80
C LYS A 277 29.23 -16.93 -7.53
N PRO A 278 28.23 -17.85 -7.59
CA PRO A 278 27.40 -18.16 -6.43
C PRO A 278 28.20 -18.60 -5.20
N THR A 279 29.25 -19.40 -5.40
CA THR A 279 30.11 -19.90 -4.31
C THR A 279 30.82 -18.77 -3.56
N GLU A 280 31.36 -17.80 -4.27
CA GLU A 280 32.02 -16.63 -3.69
C GLU A 280 30.98 -15.73 -2.99
N PHE A 281 29.85 -15.48 -3.62
CA PHE A 281 28.80 -14.64 -3.04
C PHE A 281 28.20 -15.24 -1.76
N ILE A 282 27.96 -16.57 -1.77
CA ILE A 282 27.51 -17.28 -0.59
C ILE A 282 28.57 -17.17 0.53
N ALA A 283 29.85 -17.42 0.23
CA ALA A 283 30.93 -17.29 1.23
C ALA A 283 30.99 -15.88 1.81
N ASN A 284 30.95 -14.84 0.98
CA ASN A 284 30.94 -13.43 1.42
C ASN A 284 29.72 -13.10 2.28
N SER A 285 28.56 -13.71 1.98
CA SER A 285 27.30 -13.45 2.69
C SER A 285 27.32 -13.88 4.16
N PHE A 286 28.23 -14.77 4.54
CA PHE A 286 28.41 -15.19 5.94
C PHE A 286 29.16 -14.18 6.80
N SER A 287 29.78 -13.15 6.19
CA SER A 287 30.47 -12.12 6.98
C SER A 287 29.65 -11.70 8.21
N PRO A 288 30.25 -11.59 9.42
CA PRO A 288 31.69 -11.61 9.71
C PRO A 288 32.31 -13.01 9.88
N ALA A 289 31.55 -14.11 9.77
CA ALA A 289 32.11 -15.46 9.83
C ALA A 289 32.93 -15.78 8.57
N LYS A 290 34.03 -16.49 8.74
CA LYS A 290 34.88 -16.96 7.64
C LYS A 290 34.44 -18.33 7.20
N VAL A 291 34.13 -18.51 5.93
CA VAL A 291 33.79 -19.79 5.30
C VAL A 291 35.05 -20.36 4.66
N LEU A 292 35.31 -21.66 4.89
CA LEU A 292 36.44 -22.37 4.31
C LEU A 292 36.18 -22.73 2.84
N GLN A 293 35.00 -23.29 2.59
CA GLN A 293 34.57 -23.72 1.27
C GLN A 293 33.05 -23.68 1.15
N VAL A 294 32.57 -23.40 -0.07
CA VAL A 294 31.16 -23.54 -0.42
C VAL A 294 31.04 -24.58 -1.56
N LYS A 295 30.22 -25.60 -1.35
CA LYS A 295 29.90 -26.64 -2.34
C LYS A 295 28.46 -26.48 -2.79
N ILE A 296 28.23 -26.43 -4.09
CA ILE A 296 26.87 -26.45 -4.65
C ILE A 296 26.41 -27.91 -4.65
N LEU A 297 25.31 -28.18 -3.94
CA LEU A 297 24.72 -29.51 -3.87
C LEU A 297 23.70 -29.72 -4.99
N ASP A 298 22.90 -28.69 -5.29
CA ASP A 298 21.86 -28.72 -6.30
C ASP A 298 21.68 -27.32 -6.87
N GLU A 299 21.99 -27.15 -8.14
CA GLU A 299 21.91 -25.85 -8.82
C GLU A 299 20.47 -25.47 -9.16
N GLU A 300 19.64 -26.46 -9.57
CA GLU A 300 18.24 -26.22 -9.92
C GLU A 300 17.42 -25.76 -8.70
N ARG A 301 17.65 -26.40 -7.54
CA ARG A 301 17.00 -26.06 -6.28
C ARG A 301 17.71 -24.97 -5.50
N LYS A 302 18.82 -24.44 -6.05
CA LYS A 302 19.67 -23.44 -5.38
C LYS A 302 20.05 -23.88 -3.97
N HIS A 303 20.64 -25.06 -3.84
CA HIS A 303 21.03 -25.64 -2.56
C HIS A 303 22.55 -25.73 -2.48
N ALA A 304 23.12 -25.17 -1.43
CA ALA A 304 24.56 -25.12 -1.18
C ALA A 304 24.91 -25.55 0.24
N LEU A 305 26.13 -26.06 0.41
CA LEU A 305 26.73 -26.41 1.68
C LEU A 305 27.90 -25.46 1.94
N ALA A 306 27.86 -24.75 3.05
CA ALA A 306 28.96 -23.91 3.52
C ALA A 306 29.74 -24.66 4.62
N GLU A 307 31.02 -24.92 4.38
CA GLU A 307 31.93 -25.54 5.36
C GLU A 307 32.69 -24.44 6.10
N VAL A 308 32.59 -24.44 7.41
CA VAL A 308 33.20 -23.45 8.31
C VAL A 308 34.07 -24.18 9.35
N SER A 309 35.12 -23.53 9.84
CA SER A 309 35.90 -24.10 10.95
C SER A 309 35.08 -24.15 12.25
N ASP A 310 35.40 -25.03 13.16
CA ASP A 310 34.65 -25.23 14.41
C ASP A 310 34.53 -23.94 15.24
N ASP A 311 35.60 -23.10 15.27
CA ASP A 311 35.59 -21.82 15.93
C ASP A 311 34.66 -20.80 15.27
N GLN A 312 34.38 -20.91 13.97
CA GLN A 312 33.49 -20.03 13.22
C GLN A 312 32.05 -20.54 13.15
N PHE A 313 31.80 -21.80 13.51
CA PHE A 313 30.48 -22.43 13.32
C PHE A 313 29.36 -21.69 14.05
N SER A 314 29.58 -21.34 15.34
CA SER A 314 28.61 -20.57 16.12
C SER A 314 28.36 -19.19 15.53
N LEU A 315 29.40 -18.54 14.99
CA LEU A 315 29.29 -17.22 14.36
C LEU A 315 28.58 -17.31 13.00
N ALA A 316 28.84 -18.37 12.22
CA ALA A 316 28.21 -18.61 10.94
C ALA A 316 26.71 -18.86 11.08
N ILE A 317 26.27 -19.60 12.08
CA ILE A 317 24.87 -19.76 12.42
C ILE A 317 24.31 -18.45 12.97
N GLY A 318 25.00 -17.84 13.92
CA GLY A 318 24.58 -16.64 14.65
C GLY A 318 23.44 -16.90 15.63
N LYS A 319 23.08 -15.85 16.40
CA LYS A 319 22.02 -15.94 17.41
C LYS A 319 20.70 -16.37 16.79
N LYS A 320 20.13 -17.51 17.24
CA LYS A 320 18.88 -18.09 16.71
C LYS A 320 18.89 -18.30 15.18
N GLY A 321 20.03 -18.62 14.59
CA GLY A 321 20.18 -18.82 13.16
C GLY A 321 20.06 -17.55 12.31
N GLN A 322 20.26 -16.38 12.89
CA GLN A 322 20.07 -15.10 12.18
C GLN A 322 21.07 -14.92 11.04
N ASN A 323 22.34 -15.27 11.24
CA ASN A 323 23.36 -15.02 10.21
C ASN A 323 23.13 -15.91 8.98
N VAL A 324 22.93 -17.22 9.17
CA VAL A 324 22.65 -18.14 8.06
C VAL A 324 21.32 -17.78 7.34
N ARG A 325 20.28 -17.40 8.09
CA ARG A 325 18.99 -17.00 7.50
C ARG A 325 19.10 -15.73 6.66
N LEU A 326 19.87 -14.73 7.12
CA LEU A 326 20.13 -13.52 6.34
C LEU A 326 21.01 -13.81 5.12
N ALA A 327 22.03 -14.67 5.25
CA ALA A 327 22.86 -15.12 4.14
C ALA A 327 22.04 -15.84 3.07
N ALA A 328 21.15 -16.75 3.48
CA ALA A 328 20.24 -17.44 2.58
C ALA A 328 19.28 -16.47 1.85
N LYS A 329 18.70 -15.51 2.57
CA LYS A 329 17.84 -14.48 1.98
C LYS A 329 18.59 -13.56 1.01
N LEU A 330 19.84 -13.19 1.35
CA LEU A 330 20.65 -12.29 0.52
C LEU A 330 21.07 -12.96 -0.78
N SER A 331 21.55 -14.20 -0.70
CA SER A 331 22.02 -14.95 -1.86
C SER A 331 20.89 -15.56 -2.70
N GLY A 332 19.71 -15.77 -2.09
CA GLY A 332 18.61 -16.50 -2.72
C GLY A 332 18.84 -18.01 -2.81
N TRP A 333 19.77 -18.55 -1.98
CA TRP A 333 20.11 -19.96 -1.91
C TRP A 333 19.66 -20.54 -0.56
N LYS A 334 19.27 -21.81 -0.57
CA LYS A 334 19.15 -22.62 0.64
C LYS A 334 20.56 -23.06 1.05
N ILE A 335 20.97 -22.73 2.26
CA ILE A 335 22.36 -22.95 2.71
C ILE A 335 22.35 -23.80 3.96
N ASP A 336 23.03 -24.95 3.88
CA ASP A 336 23.37 -25.76 5.03
C ASP A 336 24.79 -25.41 5.50
N VAL A 337 25.00 -25.40 6.81
CA VAL A 337 26.31 -25.08 7.40
C VAL A 337 26.84 -26.30 8.14
N ARG A 338 28.07 -26.68 7.87
CA ARG A 338 28.74 -27.81 8.56
C ARG A 338 30.12 -27.42 9.06
N SER A 339 30.54 -28.05 10.16
CA SER A 339 31.91 -28.02 10.64
C SER A 339 32.62 -29.36 10.37
N PRO A 340 33.96 -29.40 10.31
CA PRO A 340 34.71 -30.63 10.09
C PRO A 340 34.45 -31.75 11.11
N LYS A 341 34.11 -31.38 12.36
CA LYS A 341 33.78 -32.38 13.39
C LYS A 341 32.45 -33.09 13.14
N GLU A 342 31.48 -32.42 12.56
CA GLU A 342 30.21 -33.04 12.18
C GLU A 342 30.37 -34.05 11.05
N VAL A 343 31.37 -33.85 10.16
CA VAL A 343 31.65 -34.81 9.08
C VAL A 343 32.17 -36.15 9.62
N LEU A 344 32.97 -36.11 10.70
CA LEU A 344 33.50 -37.33 11.32
C LEU A 344 32.44 -38.17 12.06
N SER A 345 31.32 -37.55 12.46
CA SER A 345 30.24 -38.24 13.15
C SER A 345 29.21 -38.91 12.19
N PHE A 346 29.26 -38.58 10.91
CA PHE A 346 28.37 -39.21 9.91
C PHE A 346 29.01 -40.31 9.05
N ASP A 347 30.37 -40.39 9.04
CA ASP A 347 31.07 -41.48 8.32
C ASP A 347 31.20 -42.76 9.15
N GLU A 348 30.87 -42.72 10.45
CA GLU A 348 30.69 -43.93 11.26
C GLU A 348 29.25 -44.47 11.14
N THR A 349 28.86 -44.89 9.95
CA THR A 349 27.78 -45.86 9.81
C THR A 349 28.33 -47.22 10.22
N SER A 350 27.71 -47.83 11.24
CA SER A 350 27.90 -49.26 11.52
C SER A 350 27.69 -50.06 10.24
N GLU A 351 28.42 -51.14 10.04
CA GLU A 351 28.34 -52.03 8.84
C GLU A 351 26.91 -52.50 8.52
N ASP A 352 25.92 -52.22 9.37
CA ASP A 352 24.51 -52.54 9.24
C ASP A 352 23.61 -51.38 8.81
N GLY A 353 24.14 -50.19 8.46
CA GLY A 353 23.37 -49.08 7.90
C GLY A 353 22.41 -48.36 8.86
N THR A 354 22.52 -48.54 10.17
CA THR A 354 21.71 -47.82 11.16
C THR A 354 22.45 -46.62 11.72
N PRO A 355 21.83 -45.43 11.80
CA PRO A 355 22.46 -44.23 12.34
C PRO A 355 22.64 -44.37 13.87
N ILE A 356 23.87 -44.19 14.34
CA ILE A 356 24.18 -44.11 15.78
C ILE A 356 23.73 -42.72 16.26
N VAL A 357 22.68 -42.67 17.07
CA VAL A 357 22.26 -41.48 17.78
C VAL A 357 23.14 -41.39 19.03
N PRO A 358 23.93 -40.30 19.23
CA PRO A 358 24.70 -40.15 20.47
C PRO A 358 23.73 -39.99 21.65
N GLU A 359 23.89 -40.88 22.63
CA GLU A 359 23.18 -40.88 23.90
C GLU A 359 23.52 -39.57 24.65
N ALA A 360 22.50 -38.74 24.94
CA ALA A 360 22.67 -37.48 25.67
C ALA A 360 23.20 -37.79 27.07
N GLU A 361 24.41 -37.34 27.39
CA GLU A 361 24.95 -37.35 28.74
C GLU A 361 23.97 -36.71 29.72
N ALA A 362 23.42 -37.51 30.61
CA ALA A 362 22.54 -37.09 31.68
C ALA A 362 23.34 -36.19 32.64
N ALA A 363 22.89 -34.96 32.81
CA ALA A 363 23.43 -34.07 33.83
C ALA A 363 23.29 -34.66 35.23
N PRO A 364 24.29 -34.53 36.11
CA PRO A 364 24.25 -35.07 37.46
C PRO A 364 23.18 -34.30 38.25
N THR A 365 22.25 -35.08 38.85
CA THR A 365 21.28 -34.58 39.82
C THR A 365 22.04 -34.22 41.11
N GLU A 366 22.15 -32.95 41.46
CA GLU A 366 22.53 -32.53 42.81
C GLU A 366 21.41 -32.90 43.79
N LYS A 367 21.79 -33.74 44.74
CA LYS A 367 21.01 -34.01 45.94
C LYS A 367 21.16 -32.84 46.89
N SER A 368 20.08 -32.20 47.23
CA SER A 368 19.98 -31.31 48.39
C SER A 368 19.85 -32.14 49.67
N GLU A 369 20.74 -31.90 50.57
CA GLU A 369 20.48 -32.01 52.02
C GLU A 369 20.01 -30.64 52.54
#